data_3c9276d06e3bd3decec3521e9884c7f7
#
_entry.id   3c9276d06e3bd3decec3521e9884c7f7
#
_cell.length_a   1.000
_cell.length_b   1.000
_cell.length_c   1.000
_cell.angle_alpha   90.00
_cell.angle_beta   90.00
_cell.angle_gamma   90.00
#
_symmetry.space_group_name_H-M   'P 1'
#
loop_
_entity.id
_entity.type
_entity.pdbx_description
1 polymer ?
#
loop_
_entity_poly.entity_id
_entity_poly.type
_entity_poly.pdbx_seq_one_letter_code
_entity_poly.pdbx_strand_id
1 'polypeptide(L)'
;LMASGMLVGIGAPIAYYNYSELAAYVIISLAPITLITSLQVVVTGKLLREFKNKQMGIAKFCATLISAASIIALAEFGYGIWALIVGKLVNVTLQYVFLVFVSKVRLSFNIDRDNFKELVTFCLPLFWMVVLRFLNKKASNLFTGIVLGPVNFALLAAAHKAEVVINQVTMSSINSMVVPSFSRVAPDTDVGALFIRLVAITSVIVTPIFMGLAAIADPFVTIAFGEKFAPSAEYMTISAFSVFPLVIANFMPNLLISKAQTKAAFNITLVNIISNVIVAACTIWFGVSVMLICITVGNFLAMPIRFAIVRKHIFIDTKKLTFALLPSFLSALGMFLVVTFAKTHISNLLVNDVLTLIASVLLGGITYVLLSFSLFYNQTLKQVQELKSMFMKKRTNS
;
A
#
# COMPACT_ATOMS: atom_id res chain seq x y z
N LEU A 1 -25.08 0.41 -1.82
CA LEU A 1 -26.20 0.42 -2.77
C LEU A 1 -25.79 0.92 -4.15
N MET A 2 -25.23 2.15 -4.28
CA MET A 2 -24.82 2.67 -5.60
C MET A 2 -23.79 1.78 -6.31
N ALA A 3 -22.76 1.31 -5.61
CA ALA A 3 -21.73 0.44 -6.20
C ALA A 3 -22.29 -0.92 -6.65
N SER A 4 -23.20 -1.53 -5.88
CA SER A 4 -23.87 -2.77 -6.28
C SER A 4 -24.83 -2.54 -7.45
N GLY A 5 -25.54 -1.41 -7.46
CA GLY A 5 -26.38 -1.00 -8.58
C GLY A 5 -25.59 -0.76 -9.86
N MET A 6 -24.41 -0.12 -9.80
CA MET A 6 -23.51 0.04 -10.95
C MET A 6 -22.96 -1.29 -11.46
N LEU A 7 -22.59 -2.21 -10.57
CA LEU A 7 -22.15 -3.55 -10.97
C LEU A 7 -23.23 -4.31 -11.75
N VAL A 8 -24.46 -4.27 -11.27
CA VAL A 8 -25.58 -4.97 -11.91
C VAL A 8 -26.06 -4.20 -13.15
N GLY A 9 -26.22 -2.87 -13.05
CA GLY A 9 -26.81 -2.05 -14.12
C GLY A 9 -25.88 -1.76 -15.29
N ILE A 10 -24.58 -1.67 -15.06
CA ILE A 10 -23.58 -1.33 -16.08
C ILE A 10 -22.61 -2.48 -16.34
N GLY A 11 -22.10 -3.08 -15.27
CA GLY A 11 -21.08 -4.13 -15.38
C GLY A 11 -21.60 -5.42 -16.01
N ALA A 12 -22.78 -5.87 -15.60
CA ALA A 12 -23.36 -7.11 -16.12
C ALA A 12 -23.74 -7.04 -17.61
N PRO A 13 -24.39 -5.97 -18.11
CA PRO A 13 -24.66 -5.83 -19.54
C PRO A 13 -23.38 -5.75 -20.38
N ILE A 14 -22.37 -5.00 -19.93
CA ILE A 14 -21.10 -4.92 -20.63
C ILE A 14 -20.42 -6.29 -20.71
N ALA A 15 -20.47 -7.07 -19.64
CA ALA A 15 -19.90 -8.42 -19.62
C ALA A 15 -20.69 -9.39 -20.51
N TYR A 16 -22.00 -9.27 -20.54
CA TYR A 16 -22.88 -10.08 -21.41
C TYR A 16 -22.55 -9.87 -22.89
N TYR A 17 -22.44 -8.58 -23.30
CA TYR A 17 -22.20 -8.26 -24.73
C TYR A 17 -20.76 -8.49 -25.18
N ASN A 18 -19.75 -8.27 -24.32
CA ASN A 18 -18.35 -8.30 -24.74
C ASN A 18 -17.60 -9.60 -24.40
N TYR A 19 -18.11 -10.43 -23.47
CA TYR A 19 -17.37 -11.61 -23.01
C TYR A 19 -18.22 -12.90 -23.08
N SER A 20 -19.20 -13.07 -22.18
CA SER A 20 -20.05 -14.25 -22.14
C SER A 20 -21.20 -14.07 -21.14
N GLU A 21 -22.31 -14.86 -21.31
CA GLU A 21 -23.40 -14.93 -20.33
C GLU A 21 -22.87 -15.30 -18.92
N LEU A 22 -21.92 -16.22 -18.84
CA LEU A 22 -21.35 -16.68 -17.59
C LEU A 22 -20.64 -15.53 -16.84
N ALA A 23 -19.96 -14.63 -17.56
CA ALA A 23 -19.33 -13.45 -16.98
C ALA A 23 -20.36 -12.48 -16.38
N ALA A 24 -21.51 -12.30 -17.01
CA ALA A 24 -22.59 -11.48 -16.49
C ALA A 24 -23.18 -12.08 -15.20
N TYR A 25 -23.45 -13.38 -15.16
CA TYR A 25 -23.94 -14.06 -13.95
C TYR A 25 -22.94 -13.97 -12.79
N VAL A 26 -21.63 -14.09 -13.06
CA VAL A 26 -20.57 -13.91 -12.07
C VAL A 26 -20.63 -12.49 -11.47
N ILE A 27 -20.76 -11.46 -12.29
CA ILE A 27 -20.83 -10.07 -11.83
C ILE A 27 -22.08 -9.83 -10.99
N ILE A 28 -23.23 -10.34 -11.39
CA ILE A 28 -24.48 -10.23 -10.62
C ILE A 28 -24.32 -10.91 -9.26
N SER A 29 -23.72 -12.10 -9.23
CA SER A 29 -23.49 -12.86 -7.99
C SER A 29 -22.49 -12.20 -7.04
N LEU A 30 -21.66 -11.27 -7.51
CA LEU A 30 -20.76 -10.48 -6.67
C LEU A 30 -21.44 -9.23 -6.06
N ALA A 31 -22.61 -8.82 -6.53
CA ALA A 31 -23.32 -7.64 -6.02
C ALA A 31 -23.64 -7.72 -4.52
N PRO A 32 -24.10 -8.83 -3.93
CA PRO A 32 -24.33 -8.97 -2.49
C PRO A 32 -23.07 -8.73 -1.66
N ILE A 33 -21.89 -9.07 -2.17
CA ILE A 33 -20.60 -8.86 -1.47
C ILE A 33 -20.38 -7.38 -1.21
N THR A 34 -20.69 -6.50 -2.16
CA THR A 34 -20.51 -5.05 -2.01
C THR A 34 -21.47 -4.47 -0.97
N LEU A 35 -22.67 -5.01 -0.83
CA LEU A 35 -23.61 -4.61 0.21
C LEU A 35 -23.11 -5.01 1.60
N ILE A 36 -22.73 -6.26 1.77
CA ILE A 36 -22.24 -6.77 3.07
C ILE A 36 -20.95 -6.03 3.49
N THR A 37 -20.02 -5.79 2.55
CA THR A 37 -18.79 -5.05 2.84
C THR A 37 -19.08 -3.60 3.22
N SER A 38 -20.09 -2.96 2.67
CA SER A 38 -20.51 -1.60 3.05
C SER A 38 -20.99 -1.55 4.50
N LEU A 39 -21.78 -2.53 4.93
CA LEU A 39 -22.20 -2.65 6.34
C LEU A 39 -21.02 -2.96 7.27
N GLN A 40 -20.08 -3.76 6.81
CA GLN A 40 -18.88 -4.12 7.58
C GLN A 40 -18.00 -2.90 7.91
N VAL A 41 -17.97 -1.87 7.05
CA VAL A 41 -17.17 -0.64 7.26
C VAL A 41 -17.55 0.05 8.57
N VAL A 42 -18.84 0.17 8.88
CA VAL A 42 -19.34 0.83 10.10
C VAL A 42 -18.85 0.08 11.35
N VAL A 43 -18.99 -1.24 11.35
CA VAL A 43 -18.60 -2.12 12.46
C VAL A 43 -17.06 -2.07 12.66
N THR A 44 -16.32 -2.15 11.57
CA THR A 44 -14.85 -2.05 11.56
C THR A 44 -14.39 -0.68 12.10
N GLY A 45 -15.03 0.40 11.70
CA GLY A 45 -14.72 1.75 12.19
C GLY A 45 -14.84 1.87 13.71
N LYS A 46 -15.88 1.30 14.31
CA LYS A 46 -16.04 1.26 15.78
C LYS A 46 -14.92 0.46 16.45
N LEU A 47 -14.64 -0.75 15.96
CA LEU A 47 -13.60 -1.62 16.53
C LEU A 47 -12.20 -1.00 16.42
N LEU A 48 -11.92 -0.27 15.35
CA LEU A 48 -10.68 0.50 15.20
C LEU A 48 -10.56 1.63 16.24
N ARG A 49 -11.66 2.34 16.52
CA ARG A 49 -11.68 3.37 17.58
C ARG A 49 -11.47 2.77 18.98
N GLU A 50 -11.97 1.56 19.21
CA GLU A 50 -11.81 0.81 20.46
C GLU A 50 -10.48 0.03 20.53
N PHE A 51 -9.62 0.12 19.51
CA PHE A 51 -8.34 -0.62 19.40
C PHE A 51 -8.46 -2.15 19.52
N LYS A 52 -9.59 -2.72 19.16
CA LYS A 52 -9.84 -4.16 19.16
C LYS A 52 -9.25 -4.88 17.94
N ASN A 53 -8.03 -4.51 17.54
CA ASN A 53 -7.35 -5.04 16.33
C ASN A 53 -7.12 -6.56 16.41
N LYS A 54 -6.81 -7.09 17.62
CA LYS A 54 -6.62 -8.53 17.84
C LYS A 54 -7.89 -9.31 17.51
N GLN A 55 -9.02 -8.85 18.03
CA GLN A 55 -10.32 -9.50 17.80
C GLN A 55 -10.73 -9.44 16.33
N MET A 56 -10.47 -8.30 15.67
CA MET A 56 -10.67 -8.16 14.21
C MET A 56 -9.79 -9.13 13.41
N GLY A 57 -8.53 -9.29 13.84
CA GLY A 57 -7.60 -10.23 13.20
C GLY A 57 -8.06 -11.68 13.32
N ILE A 58 -8.49 -12.10 14.51
CA ILE A 58 -9.03 -13.46 14.76
C ILE A 58 -10.29 -13.69 13.93
N ALA A 59 -11.24 -12.73 13.92
CA ALA A 59 -12.47 -12.85 13.14
C ALA A 59 -12.20 -13.03 11.64
N LYS A 60 -11.27 -12.23 11.08
CA LYS A 60 -10.86 -12.35 9.69
C LYS A 60 -10.17 -13.67 9.38
N PHE A 61 -9.29 -14.12 10.27
CA PHE A 61 -8.57 -15.39 10.12
C PHE A 61 -9.53 -16.59 10.12
N CYS A 62 -10.44 -16.68 11.11
CA CYS A 62 -11.43 -17.75 11.18
C CYS A 62 -12.34 -17.77 9.94
N ALA A 63 -12.85 -16.60 9.53
CA ALA A 63 -13.69 -16.51 8.34
C ALA A 63 -12.94 -16.94 7.06
N THR A 64 -11.64 -16.61 6.96
CA THR A 64 -10.81 -17.00 5.80
C THR A 64 -10.58 -18.51 5.78
N LEU A 65 -10.31 -19.15 6.93
CA LEU A 65 -10.14 -20.60 7.02
C LEU A 65 -11.41 -21.34 6.61
N ILE A 66 -12.57 -20.94 7.15
CA ILE A 66 -13.86 -21.57 6.80
C ILE A 66 -14.17 -21.39 5.31
N SER A 67 -13.91 -20.19 4.78
CA SER A 67 -14.07 -19.91 3.35
C SER A 67 -13.16 -20.77 2.49
N ALA A 68 -11.89 -20.93 2.86
CA ALA A 68 -10.96 -21.78 2.12
C ALA A 68 -11.42 -23.24 2.11
N ALA A 69 -11.84 -23.77 3.25
CA ALA A 69 -12.40 -25.11 3.33
C ALA A 69 -13.66 -25.26 2.45
N SER A 70 -14.55 -24.25 2.43
CA SER A 70 -15.74 -24.24 1.57
C SER A 70 -15.38 -24.23 0.08
N ILE A 71 -14.35 -23.47 -0.31
CA ILE A 71 -13.89 -23.41 -1.71
C ILE A 71 -13.36 -24.79 -2.13
N ILE A 72 -12.52 -25.41 -1.31
CA ILE A 72 -11.94 -26.74 -1.62
C ILE A 72 -13.04 -27.77 -1.75
N ALA A 73 -13.95 -27.83 -0.77
CA ALA A 73 -15.05 -28.78 -0.80
C ALA A 73 -15.92 -28.61 -2.07
N LEU A 74 -16.34 -27.38 -2.39
CA LEU A 74 -17.15 -27.13 -3.58
C LEU A 74 -16.39 -27.38 -4.90
N ALA A 75 -15.08 -27.16 -4.92
CA ALA A 75 -14.25 -27.47 -6.08
C ALA A 75 -14.17 -28.98 -6.33
N GLU A 76 -14.04 -29.81 -5.28
CA GLU A 76 -14.07 -31.28 -5.38
C GLU A 76 -15.42 -31.81 -5.89
N PHE A 77 -16.52 -31.15 -5.55
CA PHE A 77 -17.85 -31.46 -6.09
C PHE A 77 -18.06 -30.97 -7.54
N GLY A 78 -17.06 -30.36 -8.18
CA GLY A 78 -17.12 -29.97 -9.58
C GLY A 78 -17.82 -28.65 -9.88
N TYR A 79 -18.10 -27.81 -8.88
CA TYR A 79 -18.78 -26.50 -9.08
C TYR A 79 -17.92 -25.44 -9.79
N GLY A 80 -16.65 -25.73 -10.10
CA GLY A 80 -15.78 -24.85 -10.90
C GLY A 80 -15.72 -23.41 -10.37
N ILE A 81 -16.03 -22.43 -11.21
CA ILE A 81 -15.96 -21.00 -10.86
C ILE A 81 -16.93 -20.60 -9.73
N TRP A 82 -18.06 -21.30 -9.59
CA TRP A 82 -19.05 -21.05 -8.57
C TRP A 82 -18.51 -21.34 -7.16
N ALA A 83 -17.58 -22.27 -7.01
CA ALA A 83 -16.90 -22.53 -5.73
C ALA A 83 -16.19 -21.28 -5.20
N LEU A 84 -15.54 -20.52 -6.09
CA LEU A 84 -14.86 -19.26 -5.72
C LEU A 84 -15.85 -18.16 -5.31
N ILE A 85 -16.96 -18.04 -6.02
CA ILE A 85 -17.99 -17.03 -5.73
C ILE A 85 -18.66 -17.30 -4.38
N VAL A 86 -19.10 -18.54 -4.18
CA VAL A 86 -19.72 -18.96 -2.91
C VAL A 86 -18.72 -18.83 -1.75
N GLY A 87 -17.48 -19.27 -1.93
CA GLY A 87 -16.45 -19.10 -0.94
C GLY A 87 -16.20 -17.63 -0.57
N LYS A 88 -16.23 -16.73 -1.55
CA LYS A 88 -16.09 -15.29 -1.30
C LYS A 88 -17.29 -14.72 -0.54
N LEU A 89 -18.51 -15.12 -0.89
CA LEU A 89 -19.72 -14.77 -0.15
C LEU A 89 -19.67 -15.25 1.30
N VAL A 90 -19.31 -16.52 1.51
CA VAL A 90 -19.13 -17.10 2.84
C VAL A 90 -18.11 -16.30 3.64
N ASN A 91 -16.96 -15.99 3.06
CA ASN A 91 -15.91 -15.20 3.71
C ASN A 91 -16.43 -13.86 4.23
N VAL A 92 -17.05 -13.06 3.35
CA VAL A 92 -17.50 -11.71 3.68
C VAL A 92 -18.65 -11.75 4.70
N THR A 93 -19.57 -12.70 4.54
CA THR A 93 -20.72 -12.87 5.46
C THR A 93 -20.24 -13.28 6.85
N LEU A 94 -19.34 -14.27 6.96
CA LEU A 94 -18.79 -14.70 8.24
C LEU A 94 -17.98 -13.59 8.91
N GLN A 95 -17.15 -12.86 8.15
CA GLN A 95 -16.42 -11.69 8.69
C GLN A 95 -17.41 -10.67 9.28
N TYR A 96 -18.48 -10.33 8.56
CA TYR A 96 -19.47 -9.38 9.02
C TYR A 96 -20.15 -9.88 10.32
N VAL A 97 -20.62 -11.12 10.33
CA VAL A 97 -21.26 -11.72 11.51
C VAL A 97 -20.32 -11.70 12.72
N PHE A 98 -19.09 -12.19 12.60
CA PHE A 98 -18.13 -12.18 13.70
C PHE A 98 -17.83 -10.77 14.22
N LEU A 99 -17.68 -9.81 13.30
CA LEU A 99 -17.40 -8.42 13.69
C LEU A 99 -18.59 -7.76 14.39
N VAL A 100 -19.82 -8.04 13.98
CA VAL A 100 -21.03 -7.56 14.66
C VAL A 100 -21.11 -8.11 16.08
N PHE A 101 -20.87 -9.42 16.27
CA PHE A 101 -20.84 -10.02 17.61
C PHE A 101 -19.80 -9.36 18.53
N VAL A 102 -18.61 -9.10 18.01
CA VAL A 102 -17.51 -8.49 18.78
C VAL A 102 -17.77 -7.02 19.09
N SER A 103 -18.37 -6.28 18.15
CA SER A 103 -18.58 -4.83 18.26
C SER A 103 -19.79 -4.43 19.09
N LYS A 104 -20.77 -5.35 19.25
CA LYS A 104 -22.08 -5.06 19.88
C LYS A 104 -22.74 -3.78 19.30
N VAL A 105 -22.56 -3.53 18.00
CA VAL A 105 -23.17 -2.38 17.31
C VAL A 105 -24.64 -2.67 17.07
N ARG A 106 -25.51 -1.77 17.53
CA ARG A 106 -26.90 -1.73 17.08
C ARG A 106 -26.99 -0.75 15.92
N LEU A 107 -27.37 -1.23 14.75
CA LEU A 107 -27.60 -0.37 13.59
C LEU A 107 -28.88 0.42 13.84
N SER A 108 -28.76 1.75 13.81
CA SER A 108 -29.90 2.67 13.82
C SER A 108 -29.97 3.36 12.47
N PHE A 109 -31.17 3.42 11.89
CA PHE A 109 -31.42 4.08 10.62
C PHE A 109 -31.93 5.52 10.78
N ASN A 110 -31.74 6.11 11.99
CA ASN A 110 -32.13 7.49 12.23
C ASN A 110 -31.11 8.43 11.59
N ILE A 111 -31.49 9.05 10.49
CA ILE A 111 -30.62 9.95 9.70
C ILE A 111 -31.03 11.39 10.04
N ASP A 112 -30.16 12.07 10.79
CA ASP A 112 -30.25 13.52 10.97
C ASP A 112 -29.65 14.23 9.74
N ARG A 113 -30.40 15.18 9.18
CA ARG A 113 -30.09 15.83 7.91
C ARG A 113 -28.85 16.71 7.99
N ASP A 114 -28.61 17.36 9.12
CA ASP A 114 -27.47 18.25 9.31
C ASP A 114 -26.17 17.46 9.50
N ASN A 115 -26.21 16.43 10.34
CA ASN A 115 -25.11 15.48 10.50
C ASN A 115 -24.76 14.76 9.18
N PHE A 116 -25.78 14.45 8.37
CA PHE A 116 -25.56 13.83 7.04
C PHE A 116 -24.83 14.76 6.09
N LYS A 117 -25.20 16.06 6.04
CA LYS A 117 -24.57 17.06 5.19
C LYS A 117 -23.10 17.29 5.58
N GLU A 118 -22.82 17.36 6.88
CA GLU A 118 -21.45 17.49 7.39
C GLU A 118 -20.61 16.27 7.01
N LEU A 119 -21.14 15.05 7.23
CA LEU A 119 -20.50 13.80 6.88
C LEU A 119 -20.20 13.72 5.37
N VAL A 120 -21.14 14.06 4.51
CA VAL A 120 -20.93 14.05 3.06
C VAL A 120 -19.86 15.05 2.65
N THR A 121 -19.88 16.28 3.20
CA THR A 121 -18.88 17.30 2.89
C THR A 121 -17.46 16.86 3.29
N PHE A 122 -17.33 16.14 4.40
CA PHE A 122 -16.06 15.60 4.85
C PHE A 122 -15.63 14.37 4.00
N CYS A 123 -16.55 13.45 3.73
CA CYS A 123 -16.25 12.19 3.06
C CYS A 123 -16.09 12.30 1.54
N LEU A 124 -16.73 13.27 0.89
CA LEU A 124 -16.72 13.39 -0.57
C LEU A 124 -15.30 13.58 -1.15
N PRO A 125 -14.43 14.46 -0.61
CA PRO A 125 -13.04 14.54 -1.06
C PRO A 125 -12.27 13.23 -0.85
N LEU A 126 -12.52 12.53 0.27
CA LEU A 126 -11.88 11.24 0.55
C LEU A 126 -12.31 10.16 -0.44
N PHE A 127 -13.59 10.13 -0.79
CA PHE A 127 -14.12 9.23 -1.82
C PHE A 127 -13.40 9.45 -3.15
N TRP A 128 -13.33 10.70 -3.62
CA TRP A 128 -12.62 11.03 -4.86
C TRP A 128 -11.13 10.69 -4.79
N MET A 129 -10.47 10.86 -3.64
CA MET A 129 -9.09 10.39 -3.46
C MET A 129 -8.94 8.89 -3.71
N VAL A 130 -9.86 8.07 -3.19
CA VAL A 130 -9.83 6.62 -3.39
C VAL A 130 -10.05 6.26 -4.86
N VAL A 131 -11.04 6.89 -5.50
CA VAL A 131 -11.32 6.70 -6.93
C VAL A 131 -10.12 7.08 -7.79
N LEU A 132 -9.54 8.24 -7.54
CA LEU A 132 -8.37 8.71 -8.28
C LEU A 132 -7.15 7.81 -8.08
N ARG A 133 -6.89 7.35 -6.86
CA ARG A 133 -5.82 6.37 -6.59
C ARG A 133 -6.03 5.05 -7.32
N PHE A 134 -7.26 4.58 -7.37
CA PHE A 134 -7.61 3.38 -8.12
C PHE A 134 -7.37 3.56 -9.62
N LEU A 135 -7.84 4.67 -10.19
CA LEU A 135 -7.62 5.03 -11.60
C LEU A 135 -6.13 5.14 -11.91
N ASN A 136 -5.35 5.83 -11.08
CA ASN A 136 -3.90 5.95 -11.25
C ASN A 136 -3.20 4.59 -11.31
N LYS A 137 -3.52 3.71 -10.35
CA LYS A 137 -2.94 2.36 -10.28
C LYS A 137 -3.29 1.51 -11.50
N LYS A 138 -4.49 1.70 -12.07
CA LYS A 138 -4.93 0.98 -13.27
C LYS A 138 -4.47 1.65 -14.55
N ALA A 139 -4.35 2.98 -14.57
CA ALA A 139 -3.95 3.74 -15.76
C ALA A 139 -2.55 3.34 -16.24
N SER A 140 -1.54 3.28 -15.37
CA SER A 140 -0.18 2.88 -15.78
C SER A 140 -0.17 1.50 -16.43
N ASN A 141 -0.88 0.54 -15.85
CA ASN A 141 -1.00 -0.80 -16.41
C ASN A 141 -1.75 -0.81 -17.74
N LEU A 142 -2.85 -0.05 -17.85
CA LEU A 142 -3.64 0.04 -19.07
C LEU A 142 -2.84 0.71 -20.20
N PHE A 143 -2.16 1.83 -19.93
CA PHE A 143 -1.31 2.49 -20.94
C PHE A 143 -0.24 1.56 -21.45
N THR A 144 0.44 0.82 -20.56
CA THR A 144 1.46 -0.15 -20.97
C THR A 144 0.87 -1.25 -21.85
N GLY A 145 -0.28 -1.79 -21.47
CA GLY A 145 -0.96 -2.84 -22.24
C GLY A 145 -1.43 -2.38 -23.62
N ILE A 146 -1.97 -1.17 -23.72
CA ILE A 146 -2.49 -0.62 -24.98
C ILE A 146 -1.36 -0.20 -25.92
N VAL A 147 -0.31 0.47 -25.40
CA VAL A 147 0.75 1.08 -26.24
C VAL A 147 1.89 0.09 -26.51
N LEU A 148 2.33 -0.67 -25.51
CA LEU A 148 3.50 -1.56 -25.61
C LEU A 148 3.13 -3.05 -25.69
N GLY A 149 1.84 -3.36 -25.64
CA GLY A 149 1.32 -4.72 -25.79
C GLY A 149 1.29 -5.57 -24.51
N PRO A 150 0.67 -6.77 -24.59
CA PRO A 150 0.36 -7.59 -23.43
C PRO A 150 1.61 -8.17 -22.74
N VAL A 151 2.71 -8.38 -23.45
CA VAL A 151 3.96 -8.89 -22.88
C VAL A 151 4.56 -7.88 -21.90
N ASN A 152 4.72 -6.63 -22.32
CA ASN A 152 5.23 -5.55 -21.46
C ASN A 152 4.31 -5.26 -20.28
N PHE A 153 3.00 -5.36 -20.51
CA PHE A 153 2.02 -5.30 -19.41
C PHE A 153 2.25 -6.40 -18.37
N ALA A 154 2.46 -7.65 -18.80
CA ALA A 154 2.67 -8.77 -17.89
C ALA A 154 3.99 -8.61 -17.09
N LEU A 155 5.06 -8.17 -17.74
CA LEU A 155 6.35 -7.88 -17.09
C LEU A 155 6.23 -6.76 -16.05
N LEU A 156 5.57 -5.65 -16.39
CA LEU A 156 5.33 -4.55 -15.45
C LEU A 156 4.42 -4.97 -14.29
N ALA A 157 3.40 -5.76 -14.57
CA ALA A 157 2.50 -6.28 -13.55
C ALA A 157 3.21 -7.21 -12.55
N ALA A 158 4.16 -8.03 -13.02
CA ALA A 158 4.99 -8.88 -12.18
C ALA A 158 5.90 -8.04 -11.26
N ALA A 159 6.59 -7.03 -11.82
CA ALA A 159 7.41 -6.09 -11.04
C ALA A 159 6.60 -5.41 -9.93
N HIS A 160 5.46 -4.83 -10.25
CA HIS A 160 4.59 -4.14 -9.29
C HIS A 160 3.97 -5.08 -8.25
N LYS A 161 3.78 -6.38 -8.57
CA LYS A 161 3.18 -7.33 -7.62
C LYS A 161 4.05 -7.53 -6.39
N ALA A 162 5.37 -7.64 -6.55
CA ALA A 162 6.31 -7.71 -5.44
C ALA A 162 6.26 -6.46 -4.56
N GLU A 163 6.29 -5.27 -5.17
CA GLU A 163 6.19 -4.00 -4.45
C GLU A 163 4.86 -3.86 -3.69
N VAL A 164 3.75 -4.27 -4.28
CA VAL A 164 2.43 -4.21 -3.64
C VAL A 164 2.38 -5.09 -2.39
N VAL A 165 2.95 -6.31 -2.44
CA VAL A 165 2.99 -7.22 -1.29
C VAL A 165 3.82 -6.60 -0.16
N ILE A 166 5.01 -6.07 -0.47
CA ILE A 166 5.87 -5.40 0.51
C ILE A 166 5.19 -4.18 1.11
N ASN A 167 4.59 -3.34 0.28
CA ASN A 167 3.81 -2.19 0.75
C ASN A 167 2.65 -2.60 1.67
N GLN A 168 1.93 -3.67 1.35
CA GLN A 168 0.84 -4.15 2.21
C GLN A 168 1.34 -4.62 3.57
N VAL A 169 2.43 -5.35 3.62
CA VAL A 169 2.98 -5.88 4.88
C VAL A 169 3.56 -4.74 5.74
N THR A 170 4.32 -3.83 5.14
CA THR A 170 5.02 -2.77 5.87
C THR A 170 4.12 -1.58 6.18
N MET A 171 3.49 -1.00 5.15
CA MET A 171 2.74 0.26 5.29
C MET A 171 1.37 0.08 5.93
N SER A 172 0.69 -1.07 5.76
CA SER A 172 -0.62 -1.26 6.38
C SER A 172 -0.53 -1.29 7.90
N SER A 173 0.51 -1.93 8.43
CA SER A 173 0.77 -2.00 9.88
C SER A 173 1.09 -0.62 10.45
N ILE A 174 1.88 0.19 9.73
CA ILE A 174 2.26 1.54 10.14
C ILE A 174 1.06 2.50 10.03
N ASN A 175 0.34 2.48 8.91
CA ASN A 175 -0.81 3.37 8.68
C ASN A 175 -1.94 3.13 9.69
N SER A 176 -2.15 1.90 10.16
CA SER A 176 -3.15 1.60 11.20
C SER A 176 -2.85 2.28 12.54
N MET A 177 -1.61 2.66 12.79
CA MET A 177 -1.17 3.35 14.00
C MET A 177 -1.09 4.88 13.81
N VAL A 178 -0.84 5.34 12.60
CA VAL A 178 -0.55 6.76 12.30
C VAL A 178 -1.78 7.64 12.45
N VAL A 179 -2.90 7.28 11.83
CA VAL A 179 -4.12 8.11 11.88
C VAL A 179 -4.64 8.29 13.31
N PRO A 180 -4.74 7.22 14.14
CA PRO A 180 -5.10 7.41 15.54
C PRO A 180 -4.08 8.20 16.35
N SER A 181 -2.79 8.11 16.00
CA SER A 181 -1.74 8.86 16.68
C SER A 181 -1.89 10.37 16.44
N PHE A 182 -2.21 10.79 15.22
CA PHE A 182 -2.43 12.19 14.89
C PHE A 182 -3.73 12.75 15.48
N SER A 183 -4.79 11.96 15.58
CA SER A 183 -6.10 12.44 16.09
C SER A 183 -6.18 12.54 17.62
N ARG A 184 -5.27 11.88 18.35
CA ARG A 184 -5.20 11.89 19.83
C ARG A 184 -4.18 12.88 20.38
N VAL A 185 -3.54 13.64 19.53
CA VAL A 185 -2.56 14.64 19.95
C VAL A 185 -3.29 15.81 20.62
N ALA A 186 -2.83 16.18 21.83
CA ALA A 186 -3.36 17.35 22.52
C ALA A 186 -3.23 18.60 21.65
N PRO A 187 -4.13 19.59 21.83
CA PRO A 187 -4.15 20.81 21.00
C PRO A 187 -2.79 21.52 20.89
N ASP A 188 -1.97 21.45 21.95
CA ASP A 188 -0.70 22.14 22.06
C ASP A 188 0.52 21.37 21.52
N THR A 189 0.31 20.14 20.97
CA THR A 189 1.44 19.35 20.51
C THR A 189 1.83 19.73 19.08
N ASP A 190 3.12 19.88 18.83
CA ASP A 190 3.70 20.12 17.51
C ASP A 190 3.49 18.90 16.59
N VAL A 191 2.44 18.98 15.78
CA VAL A 191 2.06 17.93 14.83
C VAL A 191 3.11 17.78 13.73
N GLY A 192 3.84 18.84 13.41
CA GLY A 192 4.95 18.81 12.46
C GLY A 192 6.12 17.95 12.98
N ALA A 193 6.45 18.08 14.26
CA ALA A 193 7.47 17.26 14.90
C ALA A 193 7.05 15.78 14.95
N LEU A 194 5.76 15.49 15.25
CA LEU A 194 5.24 14.13 15.22
C LEU A 194 5.30 13.54 13.81
N PHE A 195 4.97 14.32 12.78
CA PHE A 195 5.10 13.90 11.38
C PHE A 195 6.54 13.50 11.05
N ILE A 196 7.53 14.36 11.37
CA ILE A 196 8.95 14.07 11.13
C ILE A 196 9.36 12.77 11.80
N ARG A 197 8.95 12.57 13.06
CA ARG A 197 9.23 11.37 13.82
C ARG A 197 8.66 10.10 13.17
N LEU A 198 7.40 10.13 12.77
CA LEU A 198 6.73 8.98 12.14
C LEU A 198 7.34 8.64 10.78
N VAL A 199 7.64 9.64 9.97
CA VAL A 199 8.31 9.45 8.67
C VAL A 199 9.71 8.88 8.86
N ALA A 200 10.48 9.38 9.84
CA ALA A 200 11.82 8.87 10.14
C ALA A 200 11.81 7.40 10.59
N ILE A 201 10.93 7.05 11.53
CA ILE A 201 10.79 5.66 11.99
C ILE A 201 10.38 4.72 10.85
N THR A 202 9.44 5.17 10.01
CA THR A 202 9.00 4.39 8.85
C THR A 202 10.12 4.20 7.84
N SER A 203 10.93 5.23 7.59
CA SER A 203 12.04 5.15 6.65
C SER A 203 13.09 4.11 7.04
N VAL A 204 13.38 3.96 8.35
CA VAL A 204 14.32 2.94 8.86
C VAL A 204 13.91 1.52 8.47
N ILE A 205 12.60 1.26 8.39
CA ILE A 205 12.08 -0.08 8.07
C ILE A 205 11.89 -0.24 6.56
N VAL A 206 11.27 0.75 5.92
CA VAL A 206 10.77 0.60 4.55
C VAL A 206 11.87 0.79 3.51
N THR A 207 12.77 1.76 3.70
CA THR A 207 13.85 2.01 2.74
C THR A 207 14.77 0.82 2.52
N PRO A 208 15.29 0.12 3.56
CA PRO A 208 16.14 -1.04 3.33
C PRO A 208 15.41 -2.21 2.67
N ILE A 209 14.10 -2.38 2.92
CA ILE A 209 13.33 -3.45 2.30
C ILE A 209 13.19 -3.21 0.79
N PHE A 210 12.86 -1.98 0.37
CA PHE A 210 12.72 -1.66 -1.06
C PHE A 210 14.07 -1.65 -1.79
N MET A 211 15.10 -1.06 -1.17
CA MET A 211 16.43 -1.04 -1.77
C MET A 211 17.08 -2.45 -1.77
N GLY A 212 16.77 -3.26 -0.76
CA GLY A 212 17.13 -4.67 -0.74
C GLY A 212 16.46 -5.45 -1.87
N LEU A 213 15.14 -5.25 -2.06
CA LEU A 213 14.40 -5.85 -3.18
C LEU A 213 15.00 -5.44 -4.54
N ALA A 214 15.38 -4.16 -4.71
CA ALA A 214 16.06 -3.69 -5.90
C ALA A 214 17.39 -4.41 -6.16
N ALA A 215 18.19 -4.62 -5.11
CA ALA A 215 19.50 -5.28 -5.23
C ALA A 215 19.40 -6.76 -5.61
N ILE A 216 18.35 -7.45 -5.11
CA ILE A 216 18.13 -8.87 -5.38
C ILE A 216 17.08 -9.12 -6.48
N ALA A 217 16.71 -8.10 -7.27
CA ALA A 217 15.60 -8.18 -8.22
C ALA A 217 15.72 -9.35 -9.20
N ASP A 218 16.91 -9.57 -9.79
CA ASP A 218 17.12 -10.64 -10.78
C ASP A 218 16.87 -12.04 -10.20
N PRO A 219 17.58 -12.51 -9.15
CA PRO A 219 17.32 -13.83 -8.58
C PRO A 219 15.91 -13.95 -8.00
N PHE A 220 15.37 -12.87 -7.43
CA PHE A 220 14.02 -12.88 -6.90
C PHE A 220 12.96 -13.10 -8.00
N VAL A 221 13.06 -12.38 -9.11
CA VAL A 221 12.11 -12.50 -10.22
C VAL A 221 12.19 -13.87 -10.87
N THR A 222 13.40 -14.38 -11.10
CA THR A 222 13.63 -15.70 -11.72
C THR A 222 13.04 -16.83 -10.85
N ILE A 223 13.24 -16.77 -9.54
CA ILE A 223 12.69 -17.78 -8.60
C ILE A 223 11.17 -17.64 -8.46
N ALA A 224 10.65 -16.40 -8.32
CA ALA A 224 9.24 -16.19 -7.99
C ALA A 224 8.30 -16.29 -9.20
N PHE A 225 8.76 -15.90 -10.41
CA PHE A 225 7.93 -15.80 -11.61
C PHE A 225 8.46 -16.62 -12.79
N GLY A 226 9.71 -17.14 -12.70
CA GLY A 226 10.38 -17.90 -13.75
C GLY A 226 11.16 -17.02 -14.73
N GLU A 227 12.07 -17.67 -15.51
CA GLU A 227 12.98 -17.00 -16.44
C GLU A 227 12.30 -16.10 -17.48
N LYS A 228 11.08 -16.45 -17.91
CA LYS A 228 10.30 -15.64 -18.85
C LYS A 228 10.03 -14.21 -18.34
N PHE A 229 10.06 -14.00 -17.05
CA PHE A 229 9.85 -12.71 -16.40
C PHE A 229 11.16 -12.00 -16.02
N ALA A 230 12.34 -12.54 -16.35
CA ALA A 230 13.64 -11.93 -16.03
C ALA A 230 13.72 -10.43 -16.39
N PRO A 231 13.18 -9.94 -17.54
CA PRO A 231 13.21 -8.51 -17.85
C PRO A 231 12.43 -7.63 -16.85
N SER A 232 11.50 -8.17 -16.06
CA SER A 232 10.77 -7.41 -15.06
C SER A 232 11.62 -7.03 -13.85
N ALA A 233 12.81 -7.63 -13.67
CA ALA A 233 13.75 -7.29 -12.63
C ALA A 233 14.28 -5.85 -12.77
N GLU A 234 14.54 -5.40 -13.99
CA GLU A 234 14.90 -4.01 -14.27
C GLU A 234 13.79 -3.05 -13.86
N TYR A 235 12.54 -3.36 -14.22
CA TYR A 235 11.37 -2.54 -13.85
C TYR A 235 11.18 -2.47 -12.32
N MET A 236 11.38 -3.59 -11.64
CA MET A 236 11.32 -3.67 -10.18
C MET A 236 12.42 -2.84 -9.52
N THR A 237 13.65 -2.91 -10.03
CA THR A 237 14.78 -2.11 -9.55
C THR A 237 14.50 -0.62 -9.69
N ILE A 238 14.07 -0.14 -10.87
CA ILE A 238 13.77 1.27 -11.11
C ILE A 238 12.64 1.77 -10.20
N SER A 239 11.55 1.00 -10.11
CA SER A 239 10.39 1.37 -9.30
C SER A 239 10.71 1.44 -7.80
N ALA A 240 11.60 0.58 -7.31
CA ALA A 240 11.99 0.56 -5.89
C ALA A 240 12.64 1.87 -5.43
N PHE A 241 13.34 2.62 -6.31
CA PHE A 241 13.87 3.94 -5.99
C PHE A 241 12.79 4.99 -5.66
N SER A 242 11.55 4.75 -6.08
CA SER A 242 10.42 5.59 -5.69
C SER A 242 10.12 5.55 -4.18
N VAL A 243 10.71 4.64 -3.41
CA VAL A 243 10.54 4.54 -1.95
C VAL A 243 10.90 5.84 -1.23
N PHE A 244 11.92 6.55 -1.68
CA PHE A 244 12.40 7.77 -1.04
C PHE A 244 11.32 8.88 -0.98
N PRO A 245 10.72 9.31 -2.11
CA PRO A 245 9.59 10.23 -2.07
C PRO A 245 8.31 9.59 -1.51
N LEU A 246 8.11 8.27 -1.68
CA LEU A 246 6.92 7.55 -1.26
C LEU A 246 6.72 7.58 0.26
N VAL A 247 7.78 7.34 1.03
CA VAL A 247 7.72 7.33 2.50
C VAL A 247 7.22 8.67 3.04
N ILE A 248 7.67 9.78 2.48
CA ILE A 248 7.24 11.11 2.88
C ILE A 248 5.81 11.39 2.40
N ALA A 249 5.53 11.12 1.13
CA ALA A 249 4.26 11.41 0.48
C ALA A 249 3.07 10.65 1.09
N ASN A 250 3.29 9.44 1.61
CA ASN A 250 2.24 8.61 2.21
C ASN A 250 1.62 9.23 3.46
N PHE A 251 2.40 9.96 4.26
CA PHE A 251 1.93 10.53 5.51
C PHE A 251 1.28 11.91 5.34
N MET A 252 1.59 12.66 4.28
CA MET A 252 1.09 14.01 4.06
C MET A 252 -0.45 14.10 4.00
N PRO A 253 -1.17 13.26 3.23
CA PRO A 253 -2.62 13.28 3.24
C PRO A 253 -3.21 12.90 4.60
N ASN A 254 -2.64 11.91 5.29
CA ASN A 254 -3.11 11.46 6.60
C ASN A 254 -2.96 12.56 7.66
N LEU A 255 -1.87 13.32 7.61
CA LEU A 255 -1.63 14.48 8.44
C LEU A 255 -2.70 15.55 8.25
N LEU A 256 -3.05 15.88 7.01
CA LEU A 256 -4.08 16.87 6.69
C LEU A 256 -5.48 16.39 7.08
N ILE A 257 -5.79 15.11 6.86
CA ILE A 257 -7.06 14.49 7.25
C ILE A 257 -7.27 14.57 8.77
N SER A 258 -6.22 14.35 9.56
CA SER A 258 -6.30 14.44 11.03
C SER A 258 -6.62 15.84 11.55
N LYS A 259 -6.35 16.88 10.75
CA LYS A 259 -6.71 18.27 11.01
C LYS A 259 -7.99 18.71 10.26
N ALA A 260 -8.81 17.75 9.81
CA ALA A 260 -10.04 17.97 9.04
C ALA A 260 -9.83 18.71 7.69
N GLN A 261 -8.57 18.84 7.22
CA GLN A 261 -8.22 19.51 5.95
C GLN A 261 -8.33 18.54 4.76
N THR A 262 -9.51 17.96 4.55
CA THR A 262 -9.73 16.91 3.53
C THR A 262 -9.57 17.42 2.11
N LYS A 263 -9.92 18.69 1.84
CA LYS A 263 -9.71 19.34 0.52
C LYS A 263 -8.21 19.46 0.20
N ALA A 264 -7.38 19.85 1.16
CA ALA A 264 -5.93 19.93 0.96
C ALA A 264 -5.31 18.55 0.74
N ALA A 265 -5.77 17.54 1.47
CA ALA A 265 -5.37 16.14 1.27
C ALA A 265 -5.75 15.62 -0.13
N PHE A 266 -6.94 15.98 -0.61
CA PHE A 266 -7.38 15.68 -1.97
C PHE A 266 -6.46 16.34 -3.01
N ASN A 267 -6.13 17.63 -2.84
CA ASN A 267 -5.25 18.35 -3.78
C ASN A 267 -3.85 17.72 -3.88
N ILE A 268 -3.26 17.27 -2.75
CA ILE A 268 -1.98 16.54 -2.79
C ILE A 268 -2.12 15.23 -3.59
N THR A 269 -3.20 14.50 -3.36
CA THR A 269 -3.44 13.25 -4.09
C THR A 269 -3.65 13.52 -5.57
N LEU A 270 -4.36 14.59 -5.93
CA LEU A 270 -4.60 15.01 -7.30
C LEU A 270 -3.29 15.39 -8.02
N VAL A 271 -2.43 16.19 -7.37
CA VAL A 271 -1.09 16.54 -7.91
C VAL A 271 -0.29 15.27 -8.19
N ASN A 272 -0.28 14.31 -7.26
CA ASN A 272 0.41 13.04 -7.47
C ASN A 272 -0.08 12.29 -8.71
N ILE A 273 -1.40 12.17 -8.85
CA ILE A 273 -2.01 11.37 -9.90
C ILE A 273 -1.83 12.04 -11.25
N ILE A 274 -2.10 13.33 -11.34
CA ILE A 274 -1.94 14.11 -12.57
C ILE A 274 -0.48 14.05 -13.03
N SER A 275 0.48 14.29 -12.14
CA SER A 275 1.90 14.19 -12.44
C SER A 275 2.26 12.81 -12.99
N ASN A 276 1.89 11.73 -12.31
CA ASN A 276 2.20 10.38 -12.74
C ASN A 276 1.53 9.99 -14.06
N VAL A 277 0.25 10.36 -14.26
CA VAL A 277 -0.49 10.04 -15.48
C VAL A 277 0.08 10.81 -16.69
N ILE A 278 0.37 12.12 -16.54
CA ILE A 278 0.96 12.92 -17.61
C ILE A 278 2.34 12.39 -17.97
N VAL A 279 3.19 12.15 -16.97
CA VAL A 279 4.54 11.62 -17.20
C VAL A 279 4.47 10.27 -17.89
N ALA A 280 3.61 9.34 -17.41
CA ALA A 280 3.43 8.05 -18.05
C ALA A 280 2.97 8.18 -19.51
N ALA A 281 1.96 9.00 -19.78
CA ALA A 281 1.42 9.20 -21.13
C ALA A 281 2.45 9.81 -22.11
N CYS A 282 3.29 10.73 -21.62
CA CYS A 282 4.33 11.36 -22.46
C CYS A 282 5.53 10.45 -22.71
N THR A 283 5.86 9.57 -21.77
CA THR A 283 7.12 8.80 -21.80
C THR A 283 6.97 7.35 -22.20
N ILE A 284 5.74 6.81 -22.23
CA ILE A 284 5.46 5.40 -22.58
C ILE A 284 6.01 4.99 -23.93
N TRP A 285 6.03 5.93 -24.89
CA TRP A 285 6.54 5.72 -26.25
C TRP A 285 8.03 5.41 -26.33
N PHE A 286 8.79 5.78 -25.30
CA PHE A 286 10.23 5.50 -25.18
C PHE A 286 10.53 4.17 -24.45
N GLY A 287 9.50 3.41 -24.09
CA GLY A 287 9.62 2.14 -23.38
C GLY A 287 9.30 2.21 -21.90
N VAL A 288 9.13 1.02 -21.28
CA VAL A 288 8.70 0.89 -19.87
C VAL A 288 9.76 1.42 -18.91
N SER A 289 11.05 1.11 -19.14
CA SER A 289 12.14 1.56 -18.26
C SER A 289 12.21 3.09 -18.20
N VAL A 290 12.14 3.77 -19.36
CA VAL A 290 12.17 5.24 -19.43
C VAL A 290 10.95 5.84 -18.73
N MET A 291 9.77 5.27 -18.94
CA MET A 291 8.54 5.69 -18.24
C MET A 291 8.70 5.60 -16.73
N LEU A 292 9.22 4.50 -16.21
CA LEU A 292 9.42 4.31 -14.76
C LEU A 292 10.45 5.26 -14.16
N ILE A 293 11.57 5.51 -14.88
CA ILE A 293 12.56 6.50 -14.47
C ILE A 293 11.94 7.89 -14.40
N CYS A 294 11.20 8.28 -15.43
CA CYS A 294 10.55 9.60 -15.48
C CYS A 294 9.47 9.73 -14.38
N ILE A 295 8.69 8.69 -14.08
CA ILE A 295 7.75 8.69 -12.97
C ILE A 295 8.48 8.84 -11.63
N THR A 296 9.58 8.12 -11.43
CA THR A 296 10.38 8.21 -10.20
C THR A 296 10.94 9.62 -10.02
N VAL A 297 11.57 10.17 -11.03
CA VAL A 297 12.09 11.55 -11.02
C VAL A 297 10.96 12.57 -10.84
N GLY A 298 9.83 12.39 -11.52
CA GLY A 298 8.63 13.22 -11.37
C GLY A 298 8.11 13.25 -9.95
N ASN A 299 8.15 12.12 -9.24
CA ASN A 299 7.78 12.04 -7.82
C ASN A 299 8.71 12.86 -6.92
N PHE A 300 10.01 12.93 -7.20
CA PHE A 300 10.95 13.81 -6.51
C PHE A 300 10.66 15.29 -6.82
N LEU A 301 10.48 15.63 -8.10
CA LEU A 301 10.19 17.00 -8.54
C LEU A 301 8.84 17.52 -8.01
N ALA A 302 7.88 16.66 -7.75
CA ALA A 302 6.59 17.04 -7.17
C ALA A 302 6.66 17.29 -5.65
N MET A 303 7.75 16.91 -4.96
CA MET A 303 7.87 17.12 -3.50
C MET A 303 7.75 18.58 -3.06
N PRO A 304 8.41 19.57 -3.67
CA PRO A 304 8.28 20.97 -3.28
C PRO A 304 6.81 21.46 -3.35
N ILE A 305 6.06 21.04 -4.38
CA ILE A 305 4.64 21.39 -4.54
C ILE A 305 3.81 20.80 -3.40
N ARG A 306 4.03 19.54 -3.05
CA ARG A 306 3.35 18.87 -1.93
C ARG A 306 3.64 19.56 -0.61
N PHE A 307 4.90 19.92 -0.36
CA PHE A 307 5.29 20.67 0.83
C PHE A 307 4.65 22.07 0.87
N ALA A 308 4.55 22.76 -0.26
CA ALA A 308 3.88 24.05 -0.35
C ALA A 308 2.40 23.96 0.04
N ILE A 309 1.70 22.89 -0.36
CA ILE A 309 0.30 22.66 0.04
C ILE A 309 0.20 22.38 1.55
N VAL A 310 1.05 21.52 2.10
CA VAL A 310 1.02 21.17 3.52
C VAL A 310 1.35 22.37 4.40
N ARG A 311 2.37 23.17 4.03
CA ARG A 311 2.84 24.34 4.79
C ARG A 311 1.78 25.41 4.98
N LYS A 312 0.77 25.48 4.09
CA LYS A 312 -0.37 26.39 4.26
C LYS A 312 -1.23 26.07 5.49
N HIS A 313 -1.15 24.82 5.98
CA HIS A 313 -1.99 24.34 7.07
C HIS A 313 -1.19 23.89 8.29
N ILE A 314 0.04 23.39 8.09
CA ILE A 314 0.86 22.81 9.15
C ILE A 314 2.33 23.17 8.88
N PHE A 315 2.99 23.73 9.88
CA PHE A 315 4.41 24.02 9.79
C PHE A 315 5.22 22.71 9.89
N ILE A 316 6.07 22.43 8.90
CA ILE A 316 7.02 21.32 8.90
C ILE A 316 8.41 21.89 8.64
N ASP A 317 9.31 21.66 9.58
CA ASP A 317 10.72 21.99 9.43
C ASP A 317 11.40 21.00 8.47
N THR A 318 11.55 21.43 7.22
CA THR A 318 12.16 20.59 6.17
C THR A 318 13.62 20.25 6.44
N LYS A 319 14.37 21.11 7.12
CA LYS A 319 15.76 20.82 7.48
C LYS A 319 15.81 19.65 8.47
N LYS A 320 15.00 19.72 9.54
CA LYS A 320 14.91 18.62 10.51
C LYS A 320 14.44 17.32 9.86
N LEU A 321 13.46 17.39 8.93
CA LEU A 321 12.99 16.23 8.18
C LEU A 321 14.11 15.60 7.35
N THR A 322 14.85 16.39 6.58
CA THR A 322 15.97 15.90 5.76
C THR A 322 17.03 15.25 6.62
N PHE A 323 17.46 15.89 7.72
CA PHE A 323 18.42 15.30 8.64
C PHE A 323 17.92 14.02 9.29
N ALA A 324 16.63 13.91 9.59
CA ALA A 324 16.05 12.70 10.18
C ALA A 324 15.98 11.52 9.19
N LEU A 325 15.87 11.79 7.87
CA LEU A 325 15.79 10.77 6.83
C LEU A 325 17.15 10.36 6.27
N LEU A 326 18.13 11.24 6.34
CA LEU A 326 19.46 11.05 5.76
C LEU A 326 20.12 9.72 6.17
N PRO A 327 20.10 9.29 7.46
CA PRO A 327 20.68 8.02 7.87
C PRO A 327 20.09 6.82 7.15
N SER A 328 18.76 6.72 7.13
CA SER A 328 18.05 5.59 6.51
C SER A 328 18.27 5.55 5.00
N PHE A 329 18.27 6.72 4.35
CA PHE A 329 18.38 6.82 2.88
C PHE A 329 19.80 6.50 2.43
N LEU A 330 20.83 7.07 3.07
CA LEU A 330 22.23 6.83 2.70
C LEU A 330 22.66 5.39 3.04
N SER A 331 22.25 4.87 4.19
CA SER A 331 22.56 3.49 4.56
C SER A 331 21.87 2.47 3.62
N ALA A 332 20.62 2.73 3.23
CA ALA A 332 19.91 1.87 2.27
C ALA A 332 20.53 1.93 0.86
N LEU A 333 20.94 3.11 0.40
CA LEU A 333 21.65 3.28 -0.86
C LEU A 333 23.01 2.58 -0.85
N GLY A 334 23.79 2.75 0.23
CA GLY A 334 25.06 2.05 0.42
C GLY A 334 24.87 0.54 0.45
N MET A 335 23.86 0.04 1.15
CA MET A 335 23.47 -1.38 1.14
C MET A 335 23.17 -1.87 -0.29
N PHE A 336 22.37 -1.13 -1.05
CA PHE A 336 22.05 -1.46 -2.45
C PHE A 336 23.30 -1.60 -3.28
N LEU A 337 24.22 -0.64 -3.20
CA LEU A 337 25.49 -0.69 -3.96
C LEU A 337 26.32 -1.91 -3.55
N VAL A 338 26.55 -2.12 -2.27
CA VAL A 338 27.36 -3.25 -1.77
C VAL A 338 26.77 -4.59 -2.20
N VAL A 339 25.46 -4.78 -2.05
CA VAL A 339 24.81 -6.04 -2.44
C VAL A 339 24.86 -6.24 -3.96
N THR A 340 24.65 -5.18 -4.75
CA THR A 340 24.70 -5.26 -6.20
C THR A 340 26.10 -5.66 -6.70
N PHE A 341 27.17 -5.09 -6.13
CA PHE A 341 28.55 -5.49 -6.46
C PHE A 341 28.90 -6.89 -5.94
N ALA A 342 28.50 -7.21 -4.72
CA ALA A 342 28.78 -8.52 -4.14
C ALA A 342 28.02 -9.66 -4.83
N LYS A 343 26.80 -9.39 -5.32
CA LYS A 343 25.96 -10.39 -6.00
C LYS A 343 26.67 -11.07 -7.17
N THR A 344 27.44 -10.33 -7.98
CA THR A 344 28.20 -10.88 -9.11
C THR A 344 29.27 -11.87 -8.65
N HIS A 345 29.90 -11.62 -7.51
CA HIS A 345 30.88 -12.57 -6.93
C HIS A 345 30.20 -13.75 -6.25
N ILE A 346 29.08 -13.51 -5.56
CA ILE A 346 28.32 -14.56 -4.87
C ILE A 346 27.70 -15.53 -5.87
N SER A 347 27.16 -15.06 -7.00
CA SER A 347 26.59 -15.91 -8.04
C SER A 347 27.62 -16.80 -8.74
N ASN A 348 28.87 -16.37 -8.80
CA ASN A 348 29.97 -17.19 -9.32
C ASN A 348 30.43 -18.30 -8.34
N LEU A 349 30.21 -18.08 -7.03
CA LEU A 349 30.58 -19.05 -5.98
C LEU A 349 29.46 -20.04 -5.67
N LEU A 350 28.22 -19.61 -5.79
CA LEU A 350 27.04 -20.40 -5.45
C LEU A 350 26.27 -20.73 -6.74
N VAL A 351 26.26 -21.99 -7.11
CA VAL A 351 25.55 -22.49 -8.32
C VAL A 351 24.02 -22.44 -8.17
N ASN A 352 23.52 -22.23 -6.93
CA ASN A 352 22.10 -22.28 -6.63
C ASN A 352 21.54 -20.85 -6.39
N ASP A 353 20.58 -20.43 -7.23
CA ASP A 353 19.95 -19.12 -7.16
C ASP A 353 19.29 -18.83 -5.81
N VAL A 354 18.71 -19.85 -5.16
CA VAL A 354 18.08 -19.69 -3.83
C VAL A 354 19.13 -19.37 -2.76
N LEU A 355 20.29 -20.04 -2.80
CA LEU A 355 21.40 -19.75 -1.88
C LEU A 355 21.97 -18.35 -2.13
N THR A 356 22.11 -17.97 -3.39
CA THR A 356 22.55 -16.62 -3.79
C THR A 356 21.58 -15.54 -3.27
N LEU A 357 20.28 -15.79 -3.36
CA LEU A 357 19.25 -14.88 -2.83
C LEU A 357 19.35 -14.75 -1.31
N ILE A 358 19.42 -15.87 -0.59
CA ILE A 358 19.53 -15.87 0.89
C ILE A 358 20.82 -15.15 1.34
N ALA A 359 21.95 -15.46 0.73
CA ALA A 359 23.23 -14.85 1.04
C ALA A 359 23.21 -13.32 0.79
N SER A 360 22.60 -12.88 -0.33
CA SER A 360 22.44 -11.47 -0.67
C SER A 360 21.53 -10.72 0.32
N VAL A 361 20.44 -11.34 0.78
CA VAL A 361 19.54 -10.77 1.79
C VAL A 361 20.25 -10.62 3.14
N LEU A 362 20.99 -11.65 3.58
CA LEU A 362 21.75 -11.59 4.83
C LEU A 362 22.85 -10.54 4.77
N LEU A 363 23.61 -10.51 3.67
CA LEU A 363 24.63 -9.48 3.44
C LEU A 363 24.03 -8.08 3.47
N GLY A 364 22.89 -7.90 2.80
CA GLY A 364 22.16 -6.62 2.79
C GLY A 364 21.76 -6.18 4.19
N GLY A 365 21.15 -7.07 4.99
CA GLY A 365 20.77 -6.76 6.37
C GLY A 365 21.96 -6.36 7.24
N ILE A 366 23.06 -7.12 7.19
CA ILE A 366 24.29 -6.82 7.93
C ILE A 366 24.86 -5.46 7.48
N THR A 367 24.97 -5.24 6.18
CA THR A 367 25.52 -4.00 5.60
C THR A 367 24.69 -2.77 6.00
N TYR A 368 23.36 -2.87 5.94
CA TYR A 368 22.47 -1.78 6.36
C TYR A 368 22.66 -1.43 7.83
N VAL A 369 22.69 -2.43 8.71
CA VAL A 369 22.89 -2.22 10.14
C VAL A 369 24.27 -1.60 10.40
N LEU A 370 25.34 -2.14 9.80
CA LEU A 370 26.68 -1.61 9.96
C LEU A 370 26.79 -0.16 9.48
N LEU A 371 26.27 0.18 8.29
CA LEU A 371 26.30 1.54 7.77
C LEU A 371 25.47 2.51 8.62
N SER A 372 24.29 2.08 9.08
CA SER A 372 23.43 2.90 9.93
C SER A 372 24.09 3.24 11.26
N PHE A 373 24.77 2.26 11.89
CA PHE A 373 25.43 2.48 13.16
C PHE A 373 26.82 3.13 13.03
N SER A 374 27.58 2.88 11.96
CA SER A 374 28.89 3.48 11.77
C SER A 374 28.83 4.97 11.40
N LEU A 375 27.91 5.32 10.48
CA LEU A 375 27.79 6.69 9.95
C LEU A 375 26.91 7.60 10.81
N PHE A 376 25.88 7.03 11.46
CA PHE A 376 24.80 7.80 12.10
C PHE A 376 24.41 7.25 13.48
N TYR A 377 25.39 6.82 14.29
CA TYR A 377 25.18 6.15 15.58
C TYR A 377 24.11 6.81 16.46
N ASN A 378 24.27 8.09 16.76
CA ASN A 378 23.37 8.82 17.68
C ASN A 378 21.94 8.94 17.15
N GLN A 379 21.78 9.13 15.83
CA GLN A 379 20.47 9.28 15.20
C GLN A 379 19.75 7.93 15.07
N THR A 380 20.50 6.90 14.68
CA THR A 380 19.98 5.52 14.57
C THR A 380 19.57 4.98 15.94
N LEU A 381 20.38 5.20 16.96
CA LEU A 381 20.06 4.79 18.33
C LEU A 381 18.78 5.45 18.84
N LYS A 382 18.59 6.75 18.59
CA LYS A 382 17.37 7.47 18.93
C LYS A 382 16.16 6.89 18.19
N GLN A 383 16.26 6.64 16.89
CA GLN A 383 15.17 6.06 16.09
C GLN A 383 14.80 4.64 16.56
N VAL A 384 15.78 3.80 16.88
CA VAL A 384 15.57 2.45 17.43
C VAL A 384 14.93 2.50 18.82
N GLN A 385 15.35 3.40 19.69
CA GLN A 385 14.73 3.59 21.02
C GLN A 385 13.28 4.06 20.90
N GLU A 386 13.00 4.99 19.98
CA GLU A 386 11.65 5.46 19.69
C GLU A 386 10.77 4.33 19.14
N LEU A 387 11.29 3.51 18.24
CA LEU A 387 10.62 2.34 17.70
C LEU A 387 10.31 1.33 18.82
N LYS A 388 11.27 1.02 19.67
CA LYS A 388 11.10 0.14 20.83
C LYS A 388 10.04 0.67 21.81
N SER A 389 10.03 1.98 22.08
CA SER A 389 9.04 2.62 22.96
C SER A 389 7.60 2.53 22.38
N MET A 390 7.43 2.65 21.07
CA MET A 390 6.13 2.49 20.41
C MET A 390 5.58 1.05 20.52
N PHE A 391 6.45 0.05 20.38
CA PHE A 391 6.04 -1.35 20.51
C PHE A 391 5.79 -1.77 21.96
N MET A 392 6.56 -1.24 22.94
CA MET A 392 6.36 -1.58 24.35
C MET A 392 5.11 -0.94 24.95
N LYS A 393 4.77 0.31 24.59
CA LYS A 393 3.53 0.97 25.01
C LYS A 393 2.26 0.20 24.57
N LYS A 394 2.37 -0.64 23.56
CA LYS A 394 1.29 -1.51 23.08
C LYS A 394 1.08 -2.74 24.01
N ARG A 395 2.13 -3.17 24.72
CA ARG A 395 2.09 -4.37 25.59
C ARG A 395 1.49 -4.09 26.98
N THR A 396 1.56 -2.84 27.44
CA THR A 396 1.01 -2.41 28.74
C THR A 396 -0.45 -2.00 28.68
N ASN A 397 -1.02 -1.81 27.48
CA ASN A 397 -2.42 -1.42 27.28
C ASN A 397 -3.27 -2.54 26.63
N SER A 398 -2.76 -3.75 26.53
CA SER A 398 -3.45 -4.97 26.09
C SER A 398 -3.62 -5.95 27.25
#